data_e7e715625fc427fbba1c01bb8886c52a
#
_entry.id   e7e715625fc427fbba1c01bb8886c52a
#
_cell.length_a   1.000
_cell.length_b   1.000
_cell.length_c   1.000
_cell.angle_alpha   90.00
_cell.angle_beta   90.00
_cell.angle_gamma   90.00
#
_symmetry.space_group_name_H-M   'P 1'
#
loop_
_entity.id
_entity.type
_entity.pdbx_description
1 polymer ?
#
loop_
_entity_poly.entity_id
_entity_poly.type
_entity_poly.pdbx_seq_one_letter_code
_entity_poly.pdbx_strand_id
1 'polypeptide(L)'
;MTKVTVFKQGNTYHKLICDGHAGFGVEGEDIVCAALSSIVNTAVLGFSAVAGANMKLVRDEKVPLIEIEVPDSLSSEVAHDVQVIFATLMCGISDLHSEYSDFIELEVKDVFY
;
A
#
# COMPACT_ATOMS: atom_id res chain seq x y z
N MET A 1 -9.86 -13.03 -1.35
CA MET A 1 -10.00 -11.57 -1.24
C MET A 1 -8.78 -10.97 -0.56
N THR A 2 -8.27 -9.91 -1.11
CA THR A 2 -7.15 -9.19 -0.51
C THR A 2 -7.68 -8.02 0.31
N LYS A 3 -7.21 -7.89 1.54
CA LYS A 3 -7.57 -6.77 2.39
C LYS A 3 -6.44 -5.74 2.39
N VAL A 4 -6.78 -4.51 2.05
CA VAL A 4 -5.87 -3.37 2.12
C VAL A 4 -6.32 -2.47 3.26
N THR A 5 -5.43 -2.23 4.21
CA THR A 5 -5.67 -1.32 5.33
C THR A 5 -4.66 -0.19 5.26
N VAL A 6 -5.13 1.04 5.27
CA VAL A 6 -4.27 2.21 5.30
C VAL A 6 -4.49 2.98 6.59
N PHE A 7 -3.40 3.40 7.21
CA PHE A 7 -3.42 4.17 8.45
C PHE A 7 -2.95 5.59 8.14
N LYS A 8 -3.75 6.57 8.51
CA LYS A 8 -3.41 7.99 8.31
C LYS A 8 -3.83 8.82 9.49
N GLN A 9 -3.22 9.98 9.63
CA GLN A 9 -3.61 11.02 10.57
C GLN A 9 -3.91 12.28 9.76
N GLY A 10 -5.17 12.68 9.70
CA GLY A 10 -5.58 13.75 8.80
C GLY A 10 -5.26 13.38 7.35
N ASN A 11 -4.42 14.16 6.70
CA ASN A 11 -3.98 13.92 5.32
C ASN A 11 -2.61 13.25 5.24
N THR A 12 -2.02 12.86 6.37
CA THR A 12 -0.70 12.24 6.41
C THR A 12 -0.82 10.73 6.51
N TYR A 13 -0.25 10.04 5.53
CA TYR A 13 -0.23 8.57 5.52
C TYR A 13 0.92 8.06 6.38
N HIS A 14 0.65 7.03 7.18
CA HIS A 14 1.64 6.43 8.07
C HIS A 14 1.97 4.98 7.76
N LYS A 15 1.00 4.20 7.29
CA LYS A 15 1.20 2.77 7.13
C LYS A 15 0.21 2.18 6.15
N LEU A 16 0.65 1.16 5.43
CA LEU A 16 -0.18 0.36 4.53
C LEU A 16 0.05 -1.11 4.83
N ILE A 17 -1.03 -1.87 4.93
CA ILE A 17 -0.97 -3.33 5.04
C ILE A 17 -1.81 -3.92 3.92
N CYS A 18 -1.19 -4.77 3.09
CA CYS A 18 -1.91 -5.59 2.12
C CYS A 18 -1.82 -7.04 2.60
N ASP A 19 -2.95 -7.62 2.94
CA ASP A 19 -3.06 -8.95 3.51
C ASP A 19 -4.06 -9.78 2.71
N GLY A 20 -3.71 -11.03 2.46
CA GLY A 20 -4.52 -11.93 1.68
C GLY A 20 -3.85 -12.28 0.37
N HIS A 21 -4.39 -13.24 -0.34
CA HIS A 21 -3.80 -13.71 -1.57
C HIS A 21 -4.82 -13.81 -2.69
N ALA A 22 -4.29 -13.92 -3.92
CA ALA A 22 -5.05 -14.37 -5.04
C ALA A 22 -5.77 -15.65 -4.65
N GLY A 23 -7.09 -15.63 -4.67
CA GLY A 23 -7.87 -16.80 -4.31
C GLY A 23 -7.62 -17.92 -5.30
N PHE A 24 -7.17 -19.05 -4.78
CA PHE A 24 -7.06 -20.23 -5.61
C PHE A 24 -8.45 -20.61 -6.10
N GLY A 25 -8.64 -20.60 -7.40
CA GLY A 25 -9.87 -21.05 -8.02
C GLY A 25 -10.93 -19.98 -8.23
N VAL A 26 -10.69 -18.73 -7.87
CA VAL A 26 -11.60 -17.63 -8.20
C VAL A 26 -11.08 -16.91 -9.43
N GLU A 27 -11.81 -17.00 -10.53
CA GLU A 27 -11.44 -16.39 -11.80
C GLU A 27 -11.35 -14.87 -11.66
N GLY A 28 -10.26 -14.30 -12.11
CA GLY A 28 -10.01 -12.86 -12.08
C GLY A 28 -9.29 -12.37 -10.82
N GLU A 29 -9.30 -13.12 -9.73
CA GLU A 29 -8.66 -12.68 -8.48
C GLU A 29 -7.13 -12.63 -8.61
N ASP A 30 -6.53 -13.57 -9.36
CA ASP A 30 -5.08 -13.58 -9.61
C ASP A 30 -4.64 -12.35 -10.39
N ILE A 31 -5.44 -11.90 -11.34
CA ILE A 31 -5.17 -10.70 -12.13
C ILE A 31 -5.22 -9.46 -11.25
N VAL A 32 -6.21 -9.38 -10.37
CA VAL A 32 -6.37 -8.26 -9.44
C VAL A 32 -5.20 -8.21 -8.46
N CYS A 33 -4.80 -9.36 -7.91
CA CYS A 33 -3.64 -9.43 -7.01
C CYS A 33 -2.34 -9.05 -7.71
N ALA A 34 -2.14 -9.45 -8.96
CA ALA A 34 -0.98 -9.06 -9.75
C ALA A 34 -0.96 -7.55 -9.99
N ALA A 35 -2.11 -6.96 -10.32
CA ALA A 35 -2.23 -5.52 -10.52
C ALA A 35 -1.94 -4.76 -9.23
N LEU A 36 -2.52 -5.18 -8.13
CA LEU A 36 -2.29 -4.57 -6.81
C LEU A 36 -0.82 -4.68 -6.41
N SER A 37 -0.21 -5.84 -6.58
CA SER A 37 1.20 -6.06 -6.27
C SER A 37 2.11 -5.15 -7.10
N SER A 38 1.79 -4.96 -8.37
CA SER A 38 2.55 -4.09 -9.27
C SER A 38 2.49 -2.64 -8.80
N ILE A 39 1.30 -2.15 -8.46
CA ILE A 39 1.10 -0.79 -7.96
C ILE A 39 1.88 -0.58 -6.65
N VAL A 40 1.75 -1.51 -5.71
CA VAL A 40 2.42 -1.42 -4.40
C VAL A 40 3.93 -1.49 -4.56
N ASN A 41 4.44 -2.42 -5.37
CA ASN A 41 5.88 -2.55 -5.59
C ASN A 41 6.47 -1.33 -6.28
N THR A 42 5.74 -0.72 -7.20
CA THR A 42 6.17 0.53 -7.83
C THR A 42 6.35 1.63 -6.78
N ALA A 43 5.41 1.76 -5.86
CA ALA A 43 5.53 2.74 -4.77
C ALA A 43 6.71 2.42 -3.85
N VAL A 44 6.92 1.15 -3.51
CA VAL A 44 8.06 0.71 -2.69
C VAL A 44 9.38 1.14 -3.33
N LEU A 45 9.52 0.90 -4.62
CA LEU A 45 10.72 1.34 -5.37
C LEU A 45 10.83 2.86 -5.39
N GLY A 46 9.71 3.57 -5.55
CA GLY A 46 9.69 5.02 -5.55
C GLY A 46 10.09 5.64 -4.22
N PHE A 47 9.68 5.07 -3.10
CA PHE A 47 10.08 5.56 -1.78
C PHE A 47 11.61 5.56 -1.63
N SER A 48 12.27 4.53 -2.12
CA SER A 48 13.73 4.41 -2.06
C SER A 48 14.42 5.21 -3.17
N ALA A 49 14.07 4.94 -4.42
CA ALA A 49 14.81 5.45 -5.58
C ALA A 49 14.52 6.93 -5.85
N VAL A 50 13.32 7.41 -5.57
CA VAL A 50 12.89 8.78 -5.88
C VAL A 50 12.94 9.66 -4.65
N ALA A 51 12.32 9.23 -3.56
CA ALA A 51 12.27 10.02 -2.32
C ALA A 51 13.53 9.87 -1.45
N GLY A 52 14.29 8.80 -1.63
CA GLY A 52 15.45 8.53 -0.79
C GLY A 52 15.10 8.14 0.64
N ALA A 53 13.91 7.59 0.85
CA ALA A 53 13.43 7.19 2.16
C ALA A 53 13.71 5.71 2.43
N ASN A 54 14.15 5.40 3.64
CA ASN A 54 14.30 4.03 4.09
C ASN A 54 13.04 3.61 4.86
N MET A 55 12.03 3.17 4.13
CA MET A 55 10.75 2.75 4.70
C MET A 55 10.89 1.45 5.49
N LYS A 56 10.07 1.30 6.52
CA LYS A 56 9.97 0.03 7.24
C LYS A 56 9.11 -0.91 6.41
N LEU A 57 9.70 -2.00 5.92
CA LEU A 57 9.05 -2.92 5.01
C LEU A 57 9.07 -4.34 5.59
N VAL A 58 7.90 -4.95 5.66
CA VAL A 58 7.74 -6.36 6.04
C VAL A 58 7.09 -7.09 4.88
N ARG A 59 7.71 -8.19 4.44
CA ARG A 59 7.15 -9.09 3.43
C ARG A 59 7.20 -10.50 3.97
N ASP A 60 6.11 -11.26 3.75
CA ASP A 60 6.07 -12.67 4.06
C ASP A 60 5.50 -13.40 2.83
N GLU A 61 6.34 -14.24 2.21
CA GLU A 61 5.94 -14.99 1.02
C GLU A 61 5.05 -16.19 1.35
N LYS A 62 5.11 -16.70 2.56
CA LYS A 62 4.29 -17.85 3.00
C LYS A 62 2.87 -17.43 3.31
N VAL A 63 2.72 -16.26 3.90
CA VAL A 63 1.45 -15.60 4.11
C VAL A 63 1.50 -14.34 3.27
N PRO A 64 0.72 -14.22 2.19
CA PRO A 64 0.82 -13.06 1.31
C PRO A 64 0.53 -11.77 2.05
N LEU A 65 1.57 -11.17 2.56
CA LEU A 65 1.54 -9.98 3.37
C LEU A 65 2.63 -9.02 2.92
N ILE A 66 2.25 -7.76 2.73
CA ILE A 66 3.21 -6.66 2.64
C ILE A 66 2.76 -5.57 3.59
N GLU A 67 3.69 -5.06 4.38
CA GLU A 67 3.45 -3.98 5.33
C GLU A 67 4.50 -2.92 5.09
N ILE A 68 4.05 -1.68 4.90
CA ILE A 68 4.92 -0.52 4.64
C ILE A 68 4.60 0.51 5.69
N GLU A 69 5.62 0.94 6.43
CA GLU A 69 5.46 1.96 7.47
C GLU A 69 6.43 3.12 7.23
N VAL A 70 5.91 4.34 7.34
CA VAL A 70 6.70 5.56 7.21
C VAL A 70 7.50 5.75 8.49
N PRO A 71 8.85 5.89 8.40
CA PRO A 71 9.66 6.12 9.61
C PRO A 71 9.44 7.54 10.16
N ASP A 72 9.69 7.69 11.46
CA ASP A 72 9.45 8.95 12.17
C ASP A 72 10.48 10.05 11.89
N SER A 73 11.69 9.66 11.47
CA SER A 73 12.84 10.56 11.45
C SER A 73 13.23 11.02 10.05
N LEU A 74 12.25 11.33 9.20
CA LEU A 74 12.52 11.86 7.86
C LEU A 74 12.72 13.38 7.90
N SER A 75 13.62 13.88 7.03
CA SER A 75 13.69 15.32 6.80
C SER A 75 12.37 15.80 6.19
N SER A 76 12.08 17.09 6.30
CA SER A 76 10.83 17.64 5.78
C SER A 76 10.68 17.43 4.27
N GLU A 77 11.78 17.54 3.53
CA GLU A 77 11.79 17.33 2.07
C GLU A 77 11.49 15.86 1.72
N VAL A 78 12.17 14.92 2.36
CA VAL A 78 11.95 13.49 2.12
C VAL A 78 10.54 13.10 2.56
N ALA A 79 10.08 13.59 3.71
CA ALA A 79 8.74 13.34 4.20
C ALA A 79 7.68 13.83 3.21
N HIS A 80 7.87 15.00 2.61
CA HIS A 80 6.97 15.52 1.58
C HIS A 80 6.90 14.57 0.38
N ASP A 81 8.04 14.15 -0.13
CA ASP A 81 8.11 13.27 -1.30
C ASP A 81 7.50 11.90 -1.01
N VAL A 82 7.71 11.36 0.19
CA VAL A 82 7.07 10.13 0.64
C VAL A 82 5.55 10.26 0.61
N GLN A 83 5.02 11.38 1.11
CA GLN A 83 3.57 11.60 1.13
C GLN A 83 2.99 11.73 -0.28
N VAL A 84 3.69 12.37 -1.20
CA VAL A 84 3.26 12.47 -2.61
C VAL A 84 3.19 11.09 -3.24
N ILE A 85 4.21 10.27 -3.04
CA ILE A 85 4.23 8.88 -3.56
C ILE A 85 3.12 8.05 -2.92
N PHE A 86 2.94 8.18 -1.61
CA PHE A 86 1.91 7.42 -0.89
C PHE A 86 0.50 7.80 -1.35
N ALA A 87 0.23 9.10 -1.51
CA ALA A 87 -1.06 9.59 -2.01
C ALA A 87 -1.32 9.08 -3.44
N THR A 88 -0.30 9.07 -4.29
CA THR A 88 -0.39 8.53 -5.65
C THR A 88 -0.70 7.03 -5.64
N LEU A 89 -0.03 6.28 -4.77
CA LEU A 89 -0.32 4.86 -4.55
C LEU A 89 -1.78 4.65 -4.17
N MET A 90 -2.30 5.46 -3.26
CA MET A 90 -3.69 5.34 -2.81
C MET A 90 -4.69 5.66 -3.92
N CYS A 91 -4.36 6.57 -4.84
CA CYS A 91 -5.18 6.79 -6.04
C CYS A 91 -5.30 5.51 -6.87
N GLY A 92 -4.20 4.82 -7.08
CA GLY A 92 -4.18 3.56 -7.83
C GLY A 92 -4.94 2.44 -7.13
N ILE A 93 -4.77 2.32 -5.81
CA ILE A 93 -5.49 1.31 -5.02
C ILE A 93 -7.00 1.58 -5.03
N SER A 94 -7.40 2.84 -4.87
CA SER A 94 -8.81 3.23 -4.88
C SER A 94 -9.47 2.96 -6.24
N ASP A 95 -8.76 3.25 -7.32
CA ASP A 95 -9.24 2.96 -8.67
C ASP A 95 -9.44 1.46 -8.87
N LEU A 96 -8.45 0.68 -8.49
CA LEU A 96 -8.52 -0.79 -8.60
C LEU A 96 -9.66 -1.35 -7.74
N HIS A 97 -9.82 -0.85 -6.52
CA HIS A 97 -10.91 -1.24 -5.63
C HIS A 97 -12.28 -0.90 -6.22
N SER A 98 -12.41 0.26 -6.85
CA SER A 98 -13.66 0.69 -7.49
C SER A 98 -14.11 -0.27 -8.59
N GLU A 99 -13.16 -0.79 -9.37
CA GLU A 99 -13.45 -1.72 -10.47
C GLU A 99 -13.60 -3.17 -10.00
N TYR A 100 -12.89 -3.55 -8.94
CA TYR A 100 -12.82 -4.94 -8.47
C TYR A 100 -13.17 -5.09 -7.00
N SER A 101 -14.26 -4.42 -6.58
CA SER A 101 -14.68 -4.42 -5.17
C SER A 101 -14.99 -5.82 -4.61
N ASP A 102 -15.30 -6.78 -5.47
CA ASP A 102 -15.54 -8.16 -5.05
C ASP A 102 -14.26 -8.88 -4.62
N PHE A 103 -13.08 -8.36 -5.00
CA PHE A 103 -11.80 -9.00 -4.78
C PHE A 103 -10.88 -8.23 -3.82
N ILE A 104 -11.20 -6.97 -3.55
CA ILE A 104 -10.40 -6.10 -2.68
C ILE A 104 -11.30 -5.49 -1.61
N GLU A 105 -10.90 -5.66 -0.34
CA GLU A 105 -11.48 -4.92 0.77
C GLU A 105 -10.53 -3.77 1.11
N LEU A 106 -11.05 -2.55 1.16
CA LEU A 106 -10.26 -1.37 1.46
C LEU A 106 -10.78 -0.71 2.73
N GLU A 107 -9.92 -0.57 3.72
CA GLU A 107 -10.23 0.09 4.98
C GLU A 107 -9.24 1.22 5.23
N VAL A 108 -9.76 2.40 5.55
CA VAL A 108 -8.96 3.56 5.91
C VAL A 108 -9.18 3.82 7.40
N LYS A 109 -8.11 3.81 8.17
CA LYS A 109 -8.14 4.06 9.62
C LYS A 109 -7.48 5.39 9.94
N ASP A 110 -8.20 6.26 10.65
CA ASP A 110 -7.61 7.43 11.24
C ASP A 110 -6.96 7.04 12.58
N VAL A 111 -5.73 7.45 12.77
CA VAL A 111 -4.96 7.13 13.97
C VAL A 111 -4.42 8.42 14.58
N PHE A 112 -4.11 8.35 15.87
CA PHE A 112 -3.49 9.45 16.60
C PHE A 112 -2.10 9.03 17.03
N TYR A 113 -1.11 9.80 16.63
CA TYR A 113 0.29 9.57 17.00
C TYR A 113 0.80 10.63 17.96
#